data_ff6b2659049a6d5f97b3fa2736eb7cef
#
_entry.id   ff6b2659049a6d5f97b3fa2736eb7cef
#
_cell.length_a   1.000
_cell.length_b   1.000
_cell.length_c   1.000
_cell.angle_alpha   90.00
_cell.angle_beta   90.00
_cell.angle_gamma   90.00
#
_symmetry.space_group_name_H-M   'P 1'
#
loop_
_entity.id
_entity.type
_entity.pdbx_description
1 polymer ?
#
loop_
_entity_poly.entity_id
_entity_poly.type
_entity_poly.pdbx_seq_one_letter_code
_entity_poly.pdbx_strand_id
1 'polypeptide(L)'
;YPLMLRLMALDPAPSVYLARPCYNGRVTAPPCDSALWTQARYSAEVVDSAVAVARRLLSQRQSQTLLLIGHSGGGTLAMLMADQLPETRAVITLAGNLDTDAWTQYHGYEPLRGSLNPARRPPRDKHLLQLHRVGENDDTLPPPMLKRATETQWRARVGTVAGYDHSCCWPQLWPIVLETTVQAAGSGAWAGR
;
A
#
# COMPACT_ATOMS: atom_id res chain seq x y z
N TYR A 1 -11.29 11.36 -10.17
CA TYR A 1 -11.57 10.56 -8.95
C TYR A 1 -10.37 9.69 -8.64
N PRO A 2 -9.78 9.77 -7.42
CA PRO A 2 -8.67 8.91 -7.02
C PRO A 2 -9.03 7.42 -7.18
N LEU A 3 -8.08 6.62 -7.67
CA LEU A 3 -8.29 5.19 -7.89
C LEU A 3 -8.84 4.49 -6.63
N MET A 4 -8.26 4.77 -5.47
CA MET A 4 -8.65 4.11 -4.23
C MET A 4 -10.12 4.35 -3.84
N LEU A 5 -10.68 5.53 -4.12
CA LEU A 5 -12.11 5.79 -3.90
C LEU A 5 -13.01 4.98 -4.86
N ARG A 6 -12.52 4.73 -6.08
CA ARG A 6 -13.24 3.85 -7.04
C ARG A 6 -13.24 2.39 -6.57
N LEU A 7 -12.11 1.92 -6.01
CA LEU A 7 -12.02 0.57 -5.45
C LEU A 7 -12.90 0.42 -4.21
N MET A 8 -12.91 1.42 -3.32
CA MET A 8 -13.81 1.44 -2.16
C MET A 8 -15.29 1.30 -2.56
N ALA A 9 -15.71 1.96 -3.64
CA ALA A 9 -17.09 1.86 -4.12
C ALA A 9 -17.47 0.45 -4.62
N LEU A 10 -16.49 -0.40 -4.90
CA LEU A 10 -16.67 -1.79 -5.32
C LEU A 10 -16.46 -2.79 -4.19
N ASP A 11 -16.03 -2.33 -3.02
CA ASP A 11 -15.76 -3.18 -1.86
C ASP A 11 -17.00 -3.23 -0.96
N PRO A 12 -17.60 -4.40 -0.71
CA PRO A 12 -18.74 -4.52 0.19
C PRO A 12 -18.37 -4.38 1.67
N ALA A 13 -17.07 -4.45 2.01
CA ALA A 13 -16.61 -4.31 3.38
C ALA A 13 -16.53 -2.83 3.81
N PRO A 14 -16.70 -2.53 5.12
CA PRO A 14 -16.44 -1.19 5.63
C PRO A 14 -15.01 -0.77 5.34
N SER A 15 -14.84 0.33 4.63
CA SER A 15 -13.54 0.83 4.20
C SER A 15 -13.37 2.33 4.50
N VAL A 16 -12.13 2.77 4.63
CA VAL A 16 -11.75 4.15 4.88
C VAL A 16 -10.65 4.56 3.92
N TYR A 17 -10.84 5.68 3.24
CA TYR A 17 -9.81 6.30 2.44
C TYR A 17 -8.91 7.14 3.34
N LEU A 18 -7.65 6.71 3.46
CA LEU A 18 -6.64 7.42 4.24
C LEU A 18 -5.75 8.24 3.29
N ALA A 19 -5.92 9.55 3.32
CA ALA A 19 -5.06 10.47 2.59
C ALA A 19 -3.73 10.67 3.32
N ARG A 20 -2.66 10.95 2.57
CA ARG A 20 -1.38 11.35 3.19
C ARG A 20 -1.52 12.72 3.87
N PRO A 21 -0.81 12.96 4.98
CA PRO A 21 -0.76 14.28 5.58
C PRO A 21 -0.25 15.33 4.57
N CYS A 22 -0.70 16.57 4.73
CA CYS A 22 -0.30 17.70 3.88
C CYS A 22 -0.73 17.60 2.40
N TYR A 23 -1.69 16.73 2.09
CA TYR A 23 -2.31 16.61 0.78
C TYR A 23 -3.74 17.17 0.78
N ASN A 24 -4.38 17.19 -0.37
CA ASN A 24 -5.79 17.58 -0.53
C ASN A 24 -6.07 19.01 -0.03
N GLY A 25 -5.26 19.99 -0.46
CA GLY A 25 -5.45 21.40 -0.15
C GLY A 25 -4.96 21.83 1.24
N ARG A 26 -4.27 20.95 1.97
CA ARG A 26 -3.73 21.24 3.31
C ARG A 26 -2.23 21.57 3.30
N VAL A 27 -1.65 21.81 2.14
CA VAL A 27 -0.20 22.02 1.97
C VAL A 27 0.37 23.23 2.73
N THR A 28 -0.46 24.21 3.02
CA THR A 28 -0.06 25.43 3.75
C THR A 28 -0.37 25.37 5.25
N ALA A 29 -1.04 24.30 5.72
CA ALA A 29 -1.38 24.17 7.13
C ALA A 29 -0.16 23.71 7.95
N PRO A 30 0.25 24.42 9.02
CA PRO A 30 1.29 23.90 9.92
C PRO A 30 0.85 22.54 10.52
N PRO A 31 1.75 21.59 10.69
CA PRO A 31 3.20 21.61 10.47
C PRO A 31 3.65 21.15 9.07
N CYS A 32 2.87 21.39 8.01
CA CYS A 32 3.18 20.91 6.67
C CYS A 32 4.43 21.59 6.09
N ASP A 33 5.35 20.77 5.61
CA ASP A 33 6.59 21.14 4.93
C ASP A 33 6.66 20.43 3.58
N SER A 34 7.29 21.05 2.59
CA SER A 34 7.43 20.49 1.24
C SER A 34 8.16 19.15 1.21
N ALA A 35 9.03 18.87 2.16
CA ALA A 35 9.69 17.58 2.29
C ALA A 35 8.67 16.43 2.42
N LEU A 36 7.53 16.65 3.08
CA LEU A 36 6.51 15.62 3.34
C LEU A 36 5.74 15.16 2.09
N TRP A 37 5.87 15.86 0.97
CA TRP A 37 5.35 15.38 -0.33
C TRP A 37 6.41 15.24 -1.41
N THR A 38 7.68 15.49 -1.05
CA THR A 38 8.86 15.26 -1.92
C THR A 38 9.73 14.14 -1.35
N GLN A 39 10.95 14.45 -0.89
CA GLN A 39 11.94 13.46 -0.48
C GLN A 39 11.60 12.70 0.83
N ALA A 40 10.78 13.28 1.72
CA ALA A 40 10.37 12.66 2.99
C ALA A 40 8.92 12.13 2.97
N ARG A 41 8.37 11.88 1.76
CA ARG A 41 6.97 11.47 1.56
C ARG A 41 6.58 10.15 2.22
N TYR A 42 7.54 9.37 2.65
CA TYR A 42 7.38 8.11 3.39
C TYR A 42 8.22 8.14 4.67
N SER A 43 8.43 9.32 5.27
CA SER A 43 9.16 9.45 6.52
C SER A 43 8.46 8.71 7.66
N ALA A 44 9.19 8.46 8.75
CA ALA A 44 8.60 7.89 9.96
C ALA A 44 7.40 8.71 10.44
N GLU A 45 7.50 10.05 10.42
CA GLU A 45 6.42 10.96 10.78
C GLU A 45 5.13 10.73 9.94
N VAL A 46 5.28 10.58 8.61
CA VAL A 46 4.14 10.31 7.72
C VAL A 46 3.52 8.95 8.02
N VAL A 47 4.35 7.92 8.22
CA VAL A 47 3.89 6.57 8.55
C VAL A 47 3.20 6.56 9.92
N ASP A 48 3.81 7.15 10.94
CA ASP A 48 3.28 7.20 12.30
C ASP A 48 1.95 7.96 12.38
N SER A 49 1.81 9.05 11.62
CA SER A 49 0.54 9.77 11.48
C SER A 49 -0.56 8.87 10.90
N ALA A 50 -0.26 8.11 9.84
CA ALA A 50 -1.21 7.18 9.24
C ALA A 50 -1.58 6.02 10.18
N VAL A 51 -0.59 5.48 10.89
CA VAL A 51 -0.78 4.43 11.91
C VAL A 51 -1.65 4.92 13.05
N ALA A 52 -1.43 6.14 13.55
CA ALA A 52 -2.24 6.72 14.62
C ALA A 52 -3.72 6.82 14.22
N VAL A 53 -4.00 7.26 12.99
CA VAL A 53 -5.38 7.30 12.47
C VAL A 53 -5.97 5.88 12.36
N ALA A 54 -5.21 4.92 11.83
CA ALA A 54 -5.66 3.54 11.69
C ALA A 54 -6.00 2.92 13.07
N ARG A 55 -5.14 3.09 14.09
CA ARG A 55 -5.40 2.64 15.47
C ARG A 55 -6.67 3.25 16.06
N ARG A 56 -6.87 4.55 15.85
CA ARG A 56 -8.09 5.23 16.31
C ARG A 56 -9.34 4.65 15.66
N LEU A 57 -9.30 4.40 14.35
CA LEU A 57 -10.42 3.80 13.62
C LEU A 57 -10.70 2.36 14.08
N LEU A 58 -9.68 1.54 14.27
CA LEU A 58 -9.81 0.18 14.81
C LEU A 58 -10.48 0.19 16.19
N SER A 59 -10.03 1.07 17.08
CA SER A 59 -10.63 1.23 18.41
C SER A 59 -12.09 1.66 18.33
N GLN A 60 -12.42 2.67 17.52
CA GLN A 60 -13.78 3.17 17.36
C GLN A 60 -14.74 2.12 16.77
N ARG A 61 -14.23 1.25 15.90
CA ARG A 61 -15.01 0.18 15.25
C ARG A 61 -14.96 -1.13 15.99
N GLN A 62 -14.20 -1.22 17.08
CA GLN A 62 -13.93 -2.46 17.82
C GLN A 62 -13.44 -3.60 16.89
N SER A 63 -12.73 -3.23 15.83
CA SER A 63 -12.22 -4.18 14.85
C SER A 63 -10.87 -4.74 15.29
N GLN A 64 -10.70 -6.05 15.16
CA GLN A 64 -9.47 -6.76 15.47
C GLN A 64 -8.69 -7.18 14.22
N THR A 65 -9.20 -6.84 13.05
CA THR A 65 -8.59 -7.18 11.77
C THR A 65 -8.54 -5.98 10.85
N LEU A 66 -7.44 -5.86 10.13
CA LEU A 66 -7.18 -4.77 9.18
C LEU A 66 -6.67 -5.34 7.87
N LEU A 67 -7.15 -4.78 6.78
CA LEU A 67 -6.62 -4.94 5.44
C LEU A 67 -6.06 -3.60 4.98
N LEU A 68 -4.80 -3.58 4.59
CA LEU A 68 -4.17 -2.39 4.02
C LEU A 68 -4.10 -2.53 2.50
N ILE A 69 -4.60 -1.51 1.80
CA ILE A 69 -4.65 -1.50 0.34
C ILE A 69 -3.98 -0.23 -0.14
N GLY A 70 -3.04 -0.36 -1.08
CA GLY A 70 -2.34 0.80 -1.61
C GLY A 70 -2.01 0.72 -3.09
N HIS A 71 -2.15 1.84 -3.80
CA HIS A 71 -1.70 2.00 -5.17
C HIS A 71 -0.44 2.84 -5.21
N SER A 72 0.54 2.46 -6.04
CA SER A 72 1.77 3.21 -6.24
C SER A 72 2.47 3.54 -4.91
N GLY A 73 2.71 4.80 -4.60
CA GLY A 73 3.24 5.21 -3.29
C GLY A 73 2.33 4.91 -2.09
N GLY A 74 1.03 4.69 -2.31
CA GLY A 74 0.13 4.15 -1.28
C GLY A 74 0.49 2.72 -0.89
N GLY A 75 1.03 1.93 -1.81
CA GLY A 75 1.60 0.60 -1.54
C GLY A 75 2.81 0.66 -0.62
N THR A 76 3.69 1.65 -0.81
CA THR A 76 4.82 1.93 0.10
C THR A 76 4.31 2.15 1.53
N LEU A 77 3.33 3.05 1.69
CA LEU A 77 2.75 3.35 3.01
C LEU A 77 2.06 2.14 3.62
N ALA A 78 1.27 1.39 2.84
CA ALA A 78 0.59 0.19 3.33
C ALA A 78 1.58 -0.84 3.90
N MET A 79 2.71 -1.06 3.21
CA MET A 79 3.75 -1.95 3.67
C MET A 79 4.44 -1.44 4.95
N LEU A 80 4.74 -0.15 5.03
CA LEU A 80 5.37 0.45 6.21
C LEU A 80 4.42 0.50 7.41
N MET A 81 3.13 0.76 7.19
CA MET A 81 2.12 0.73 8.24
C MET A 81 1.92 -0.67 8.82
N ALA A 82 1.99 -1.71 7.98
CA ALA A 82 1.85 -3.11 8.42
C ALA A 82 2.92 -3.51 9.44
N ASP A 83 4.09 -2.90 9.42
CA ASP A 83 5.16 -3.14 10.40
C ASP A 83 4.74 -2.69 11.83
N GLN A 84 3.78 -1.78 11.94
CA GLN A 84 3.35 -1.17 13.20
C GLN A 84 1.93 -1.55 13.62
N LEU A 85 1.18 -2.27 12.78
CA LEU A 85 -0.23 -2.62 12.99
C LEU A 85 -0.38 -4.14 13.02
N PRO A 86 -0.24 -4.79 14.19
CA PRO A 86 -0.33 -6.24 14.31
C PRO A 86 -1.72 -6.81 13.95
N GLU A 87 -2.74 -5.97 13.90
CA GLU A 87 -4.08 -6.32 13.43
C GLU A 87 -4.14 -6.55 11.91
N THR A 88 -3.08 -6.17 11.17
CA THR A 88 -3.04 -6.32 9.72
C THR A 88 -2.96 -7.79 9.33
N ARG A 89 -3.96 -8.29 8.63
CA ARG A 89 -4.04 -9.67 8.12
C ARG A 89 -3.56 -9.80 6.68
N ALA A 90 -3.75 -8.76 5.90
CA ALA A 90 -3.22 -8.72 4.54
C ALA A 90 -2.83 -7.30 4.10
N VAL A 91 -1.85 -7.23 3.21
CA VAL A 91 -1.51 -6.04 2.44
C VAL A 91 -1.73 -6.34 0.97
N ILE A 92 -2.50 -5.49 0.30
CA ILE A 92 -2.70 -5.55 -1.15
C ILE A 92 -2.06 -4.32 -1.77
N THR A 93 -1.23 -4.52 -2.78
CA THR A 93 -0.71 -3.39 -3.56
C THR A 93 -1.02 -3.55 -5.04
N LEU A 94 -1.45 -2.46 -5.65
CA LEU A 94 -1.64 -2.33 -7.08
C LEU A 94 -0.57 -1.36 -7.60
N ALA A 95 0.30 -1.81 -8.48
CA ALA A 95 1.45 -1.03 -8.94
C ALA A 95 2.21 -0.39 -7.77
N GLY A 96 2.47 -1.14 -6.69
CA GLY A 96 3.05 -0.63 -5.44
C GLY A 96 4.55 -0.37 -5.56
N ASN A 97 5.01 0.83 -5.16
CA ASN A 97 6.43 1.12 -5.07
C ASN A 97 6.99 0.52 -3.77
N LEU A 98 7.51 -0.69 -3.83
CA LEU A 98 8.02 -1.42 -2.66
C LEU A 98 9.54 -1.32 -2.50
N ASP A 99 10.23 -0.72 -3.48
CA ASP A 99 11.65 -0.35 -3.39
C ASP A 99 11.86 1.06 -3.96
N THR A 100 11.84 2.03 -3.06
CA THR A 100 11.95 3.44 -3.43
C THR A 100 13.33 3.81 -3.96
N ASP A 101 14.38 3.06 -3.59
CA ASP A 101 15.73 3.31 -4.09
C ASP A 101 15.87 2.81 -5.53
N ALA A 102 15.44 1.58 -5.79
CA ALA A 102 15.43 1.04 -7.15
C ALA A 102 14.57 1.91 -8.08
N TRP A 103 13.44 2.42 -7.58
CA TRP A 103 12.57 3.30 -8.34
C TRP A 103 13.23 4.64 -8.69
N THR A 104 13.85 5.33 -7.73
CA THR A 104 14.55 6.59 -8.00
C THR A 104 15.73 6.39 -8.93
N GLN A 105 16.47 5.29 -8.77
CA GLN A 105 17.59 4.94 -9.66
C GLN A 105 17.11 4.68 -11.09
N TYR A 106 16.04 3.92 -11.26
CA TYR A 106 15.47 3.58 -12.58
C TYR A 106 15.05 4.83 -13.36
N HIS A 107 14.45 5.80 -12.67
CA HIS A 107 13.98 7.05 -13.30
C HIS A 107 15.02 8.18 -13.33
N GLY A 108 16.20 7.97 -12.79
CA GLY A 108 17.20 9.05 -12.67
C GLY A 108 16.77 10.18 -11.73
N TYR A 109 15.94 9.89 -10.73
CA TYR A 109 15.50 10.86 -9.74
C TYR A 109 16.45 10.93 -8.56
N GLU A 110 16.44 12.05 -7.86
CA GLU A 110 17.12 12.18 -6.57
C GLU A 110 16.58 11.18 -5.55
N PRO A 111 17.45 10.56 -4.73
CA PRO A 111 17.02 9.66 -3.68
C PRO A 111 16.00 10.31 -2.73
N LEU A 112 15.01 9.55 -2.29
CA LEU A 112 14.01 9.99 -1.32
C LEU A 112 14.62 10.06 0.09
N ARG A 113 15.53 11.01 0.31
CA ARG A 113 16.20 11.21 1.59
C ARG A 113 15.17 11.57 2.67
N GLY A 114 15.21 10.88 3.79
CA GLY A 114 14.21 11.02 4.86
C GLY A 114 12.98 10.13 4.73
N SER A 115 12.82 9.41 3.61
CA SER A 115 11.78 8.38 3.45
C SER A 115 12.29 7.01 3.88
N LEU A 116 11.38 6.21 4.45
CA LEU A 116 11.59 4.80 4.70
C LEU A 116 11.39 4.02 3.38
N ASN A 117 12.19 2.96 3.19
CA ASN A 117 12.07 2.07 2.04
C ASN A 117 11.61 0.68 2.52
N PRO A 118 10.46 0.16 2.05
CA PRO A 118 10.00 -1.18 2.39
C PRO A 118 11.03 -2.29 2.10
N ALA A 119 11.79 -2.18 1.00
CA ALA A 119 12.81 -3.17 0.62
C ALA A 119 14.00 -3.24 1.60
N ARG A 120 14.23 -2.19 2.38
CA ARG A 120 15.28 -2.15 3.41
C ARG A 120 14.81 -2.69 4.78
N ARG A 121 13.54 -3.07 4.89
CA ARG A 121 12.98 -3.61 6.13
C ARG A 121 13.18 -5.13 6.16
N PRO A 122 13.31 -5.73 7.37
CA PRO A 122 13.35 -7.18 7.47
C PRO A 122 12.08 -7.81 6.90
N PRO A 123 12.13 -9.12 6.55
CA PRO A 123 10.93 -9.84 6.15
C PRO A 123 9.85 -9.72 7.22
N ARG A 124 8.62 -9.46 6.79
CA ARG A 124 7.47 -9.28 7.68
C ARG A 124 7.01 -10.60 8.26
N ASP A 125 6.13 -10.52 9.26
CA ASP A 125 5.55 -11.69 9.89
C ASP A 125 5.04 -12.69 8.84
N LYS A 126 5.40 -13.97 9.03
CA LYS A 126 5.01 -15.08 8.15
C LYS A 126 3.49 -15.29 8.05
N HIS A 127 2.71 -14.72 8.97
CA HIS A 127 1.25 -14.77 8.95
C HIS A 127 0.63 -13.64 8.11
N LEU A 128 1.36 -12.57 7.81
CA LEU A 128 0.89 -11.48 6.97
C LEU A 128 0.81 -11.94 5.51
N LEU A 129 -0.39 -11.98 4.97
CA LEU A 129 -0.61 -12.21 3.53
C LEU A 129 -0.22 -10.95 2.76
N GLN A 130 0.58 -11.12 1.72
CA GLN A 130 0.99 -10.02 0.85
C GLN A 130 0.58 -10.34 -0.60
N LEU A 131 -0.29 -9.52 -1.18
CA LEU A 131 -0.76 -9.66 -2.55
C LEU A 131 -0.36 -8.43 -3.36
N HIS A 132 0.55 -8.61 -4.29
CA HIS A 132 1.08 -7.54 -5.11
C HIS A 132 0.70 -7.75 -6.57
N ARG A 133 0.10 -6.75 -7.19
CA ARG A 133 -0.24 -6.77 -8.61
C ARG A 133 0.46 -5.62 -9.32
N VAL A 134 0.98 -5.88 -10.49
CA VAL A 134 1.64 -4.90 -11.36
C VAL A 134 1.18 -5.10 -12.78
N GLY A 135 1.02 -4.03 -13.53
CA GLY A 135 0.68 -4.09 -14.95
C GLY A 135 1.87 -4.60 -15.76
N GLU A 136 1.61 -5.40 -16.78
CA GLU A 136 2.64 -5.86 -17.72
C GLU A 136 3.34 -4.70 -18.42
N ASN A 137 2.57 -3.64 -18.72
CA ASN A 137 3.02 -2.43 -19.41
C ASN A 137 3.31 -1.26 -18.44
N ASP A 138 3.51 -1.54 -17.17
CA ASP A 138 3.84 -0.51 -16.18
C ASP A 138 5.30 -0.08 -16.36
N ASP A 139 5.50 1.10 -16.95
CA ASP A 139 6.80 1.74 -17.13
C ASP A 139 7.23 2.61 -15.93
N THR A 140 6.29 2.94 -15.07
CA THR A 140 6.55 3.66 -13.81
C THR A 140 7.11 2.74 -12.73
N LEU A 141 6.57 1.52 -12.66
CA LEU A 141 7.01 0.45 -11.74
C LEU A 141 7.07 -0.88 -12.51
N PRO A 142 8.14 -1.11 -13.29
CA PRO A 142 8.25 -2.32 -14.09
C PRO A 142 8.12 -3.61 -13.26
N PRO A 143 7.47 -4.67 -13.79
CA PRO A 143 7.26 -5.92 -13.07
C PRO A 143 8.52 -6.53 -12.43
N PRO A 144 9.71 -6.51 -13.05
CA PRO A 144 10.93 -7.02 -12.42
C PRO A 144 11.33 -6.28 -11.14
N MET A 145 11.02 -4.98 -11.04
CA MET A 145 11.31 -4.19 -9.83
C MET A 145 10.46 -4.67 -8.65
N LEU A 146 9.16 -4.83 -8.85
CA LEU A 146 8.27 -5.35 -7.82
C LEU A 146 8.65 -6.76 -7.38
N LYS A 147 8.96 -7.64 -8.33
CA LYS A 147 9.38 -9.02 -8.06
C LYS A 147 10.62 -9.04 -7.17
N ARG A 148 11.66 -8.28 -7.52
CA ARG A 148 12.89 -8.17 -6.71
C ARG A 148 12.62 -7.64 -5.31
N ALA A 149 11.79 -6.60 -5.16
CA ALA A 149 11.47 -5.99 -3.88
C ALA A 149 10.74 -6.95 -2.90
N THR A 150 10.16 -8.03 -3.43
CA THR A 150 9.37 -8.99 -2.65
C THR A 150 10.03 -10.36 -2.48
N GLU A 151 11.19 -10.61 -3.08
CA GLU A 151 11.86 -11.93 -3.08
C GLU A 151 12.12 -12.49 -1.68
N THR A 152 12.40 -11.63 -0.70
CA THR A 152 12.70 -12.04 0.68
C THR A 152 11.47 -12.03 1.59
N GLN A 153 10.30 -11.61 1.09
CA GLN A 153 9.10 -11.46 1.91
C GLN A 153 8.34 -12.79 2.05
N TRP A 154 7.95 -13.12 3.27
CA TRP A 154 7.10 -14.28 3.55
C TRP A 154 5.70 -14.09 2.95
N ARG A 155 5.15 -15.16 2.38
CA ARG A 155 3.80 -15.18 1.80
C ARG A 155 3.51 -14.06 0.79
N ALA A 156 4.52 -13.48 0.17
CA ALA A 156 4.33 -12.54 -0.91
C ALA A 156 3.89 -13.27 -2.19
N ARG A 157 2.78 -12.85 -2.76
CA ARG A 157 2.25 -13.35 -4.03
C ARG A 157 2.24 -12.20 -5.03
N VAL A 158 3.17 -12.26 -5.97
CA VAL A 158 3.29 -11.28 -7.05
C VAL A 158 2.59 -11.80 -8.29
N GLY A 159 1.76 -10.97 -8.90
CA GLY A 159 1.13 -11.26 -10.19
C GLY A 159 1.26 -10.10 -11.15
N THR A 160 1.73 -10.39 -12.36
CA THR A 160 1.70 -9.46 -13.48
C THR A 160 0.37 -9.58 -14.20
N VAL A 161 -0.26 -8.45 -14.54
CA VAL A 161 -1.56 -8.40 -15.18
C VAL A 161 -1.37 -7.96 -16.63
N ALA A 162 -1.69 -8.86 -17.56
CA ALA A 162 -1.51 -8.63 -18.99
C ALA A 162 -2.33 -7.45 -19.48
N GLY A 163 -1.71 -6.59 -20.28
CA GLY A 163 -2.34 -5.41 -20.88
C GLY A 163 -2.59 -4.23 -19.92
N TYR A 164 -2.25 -4.35 -18.64
CA TYR A 164 -2.37 -3.26 -17.66
C TYR A 164 -1.10 -2.41 -17.62
N ASP A 165 -1.28 -1.13 -17.35
CA ASP A 165 -0.21 -0.18 -17.05
C ASP A 165 -0.27 0.30 -15.59
N HIS A 166 0.43 1.38 -15.26
CA HIS A 166 0.44 1.95 -13.91
C HIS A 166 -0.95 2.38 -13.41
N SER A 167 -1.79 2.89 -14.30
CA SER A 167 -3.06 3.56 -13.97
C SER A 167 -4.30 2.78 -14.39
N CYS A 168 -4.22 2.09 -15.51
CA CYS A 168 -5.32 1.32 -16.11
C CYS A 168 -5.43 -0.04 -15.42
N CYS A 169 -6.48 -0.41 -15.35
CA CYS A 169 -7.85 -0.72 -15.39
C CYS A 169 -8.22 -1.42 -14.07
N TRP A 170 -7.48 -1.07 -13.00
CA TRP A 170 -7.53 -1.69 -11.67
C TRP A 170 -8.94 -1.94 -11.11
N PRO A 171 -9.94 -1.04 -11.32
CA PRO A 171 -11.30 -1.32 -10.88
C PRO A 171 -11.95 -2.58 -11.50
N GLN A 172 -11.55 -2.93 -12.72
CA GLN A 172 -12.07 -4.14 -13.40
C GLN A 172 -11.49 -5.41 -12.78
N LEU A 173 -10.24 -5.36 -12.29
CA LEU A 173 -9.57 -6.47 -11.63
C LEU A 173 -9.98 -6.60 -10.16
N TRP A 174 -10.52 -5.53 -9.55
CA TRP A 174 -10.72 -5.45 -8.11
C TRP A 174 -11.57 -6.57 -7.51
N PRO A 175 -12.69 -6.99 -8.09
CA PRO A 175 -13.48 -8.11 -7.56
C PRO A 175 -12.67 -9.42 -7.45
N ILE A 176 -11.84 -9.71 -8.46
CA ILE A 176 -10.96 -10.89 -8.47
C ILE A 176 -9.87 -10.79 -7.40
N VAL A 177 -9.32 -9.60 -7.20
CA VAL A 177 -8.31 -9.35 -6.15
C VAL A 177 -8.91 -9.55 -4.77
N LEU A 178 -10.11 -9.04 -4.51
CA LEU A 178 -10.83 -9.24 -3.25
C LEU A 178 -11.11 -10.72 -3.00
N GLU A 179 -11.68 -11.41 -3.96
CA GLU A 179 -11.98 -12.85 -3.85
C GLU A 179 -10.72 -13.66 -3.55
N THR A 180 -9.63 -13.41 -4.30
CA THR A 180 -8.34 -14.07 -4.08
C THR A 180 -7.81 -13.80 -2.67
N THR A 181 -8.02 -12.59 -2.15
CA THR A 181 -7.60 -12.21 -0.80
C THR A 181 -8.38 -12.97 0.26
N VAL A 182 -9.70 -13.00 0.13
CA VAL A 182 -10.60 -13.73 1.06
C VAL A 182 -10.23 -15.21 1.10
N GLN A 183 -10.07 -15.84 -0.05
CA GLN A 183 -9.69 -17.26 -0.15
C GLN A 183 -8.33 -17.53 0.49
N ALA A 184 -7.33 -16.65 0.25
CA ALA A 184 -5.98 -16.82 0.75
C ALA A 184 -5.84 -16.53 2.26
N ALA A 185 -6.68 -15.66 2.81
CA ALA A 185 -6.71 -15.33 4.23
C ALA A 185 -7.45 -16.36 5.07
N GLY A 186 -8.26 -17.22 4.43
CA GLY A 186 -9.20 -18.15 5.08
C GLY A 186 -10.52 -17.46 5.42
N SER A 187 -11.62 -18.20 5.25
CA SER A 187 -12.98 -17.67 5.43
C SER A 187 -13.29 -17.14 6.85
N GLY A 188 -12.51 -17.51 7.86
CA GLY A 188 -12.66 -17.02 9.24
C GLY A 188 -12.08 -15.62 9.49
N ALA A 189 -11.20 -15.12 8.62
CA ALA A 189 -10.56 -13.81 8.81
C ALA A 189 -11.48 -12.62 8.46
N TRP A 190 -12.60 -12.87 7.78
CA TRP A 190 -13.51 -11.85 7.23
C TRP A 190 -14.92 -11.89 7.83
N ALA A 191 -15.18 -12.80 8.76
CA ALA A 191 -16.46 -12.92 9.44
C ALA A 191 -16.63 -11.89 10.58
N GLY A 192 -16.28 -10.63 10.33
CA GLY A 192 -16.64 -9.47 11.15
C GLY A 192 -17.90 -8.84 10.55
N ARG A 193 -19.04 -9.30 10.95
CA ARG A 193 -20.36 -8.68 10.65
C ARG A 193 -20.54 -7.42 11.48
#